data_20a123183355bcb4d5a0b46838933c70
#
_entry.id   20a123183355bcb4d5a0b46838933c70
#
_cell.length_a   1.000
_cell.length_b   1.000
_cell.length_c   1.000
_cell.angle_alpha   90.00
_cell.angle_beta   90.00
_cell.angle_gamma   90.00
#
_symmetry.space_group_name_H-M   'P 1'
#
loop_
_entity.id
_entity.type
_entity.pdbx_description
1 polymer ?
#
loop_
_entity_poly.entity_id
_entity_poly.type
_entity_poly.pdbx_seq_one_letter_code
_entity_poly.pdbx_strand_id
1 'polypeptide(L)'
;MEKEKIGEEIKIEPKVNTIWEIKEIADDFMNPLEIFREAISNAYDAGAKEIDIQVYINKNNEYDNLTIKISDDGKGMTEEQLRNFWNLGYSEKRNEEWELIGSKGHGTTIYLKSKYIQVKTTSENDAFESICINPSQSLRNNQNYSPKTKRIEKYEKTGTEITLEGYVQDESDYKYFQQNVIKDYIMWFTKHGSFEKEIGKNNYADNIIKLKAFDESEEIIQFGHVFPAENTDIEKLKEKYYSCASDYYVKRFVKSGCISNYPNYKYDMVIYVEGTGAKKEYNKMISDNKKNQVVGAYKIADRYGLYLCKDYFPIQKINEWISSFGTGSNSYGLLHGFINCQQFDLTANRGSISVKNREVMEALKEEVQEVLQEIQKDIYKSEKGLDILNSYKDEIRTKEVEENEFEKRKKRIKQKEIYKHKNVLLYEPKNESEL
;
A
#
# COMPACT_ATOMS: atom_id res chain seq x y z
N MET A 1 -3.29 7.81 -62.90
CA MET A 1 -4.17 8.41 -61.91
C MET A 1 -5.23 7.38 -61.63
N GLU A 2 -5.08 6.61 -60.58
CA GLU A 2 -6.13 5.71 -60.06
C GLU A 2 -7.25 6.58 -59.50
N LYS A 3 -8.46 6.36 -60.01
CA LYS A 3 -9.65 7.01 -59.49
C LYS A 3 -9.88 6.46 -58.07
N GLU A 4 -9.81 7.32 -57.07
CA GLU A 4 -10.28 7.01 -55.73
C GLU A 4 -11.71 6.46 -55.83
N LYS A 5 -11.93 5.25 -55.35
CA LYS A 5 -13.26 4.61 -55.34
C LYS A 5 -14.04 5.22 -54.17
N ILE A 6 -14.81 6.25 -54.50
CA ILE A 6 -15.70 6.90 -53.56
C ILE A 6 -16.84 5.92 -53.22
N GLY A 7 -17.02 5.59 -51.93
CA GLY A 7 -18.07 4.71 -51.42
C GLY A 7 -17.65 3.28 -51.11
N GLU A 8 -16.35 2.93 -51.19
CA GLU A 8 -15.85 1.65 -50.73
C GLU A 8 -15.71 1.68 -49.21
N GLU A 9 -16.31 0.72 -48.50
CA GLU A 9 -16.15 0.60 -47.06
C GLU A 9 -14.72 0.18 -46.69
N ILE A 10 -14.03 0.99 -45.91
CA ILE A 10 -12.69 0.69 -45.39
C ILE A 10 -12.85 0.10 -43.99
N LYS A 11 -12.51 -1.16 -43.81
CA LYS A 11 -12.45 -1.77 -42.49
C LYS A 11 -11.23 -1.27 -41.75
N ILE A 12 -11.45 -0.45 -40.71
CA ILE A 12 -10.39 0.05 -39.83
C ILE A 12 -10.28 -0.88 -38.61
N GLU A 13 -9.15 -1.54 -38.49
CA GLU A 13 -8.83 -2.32 -37.28
C GLU A 13 -7.99 -1.47 -36.34
N PRO A 14 -8.53 -1.10 -35.14
CA PRO A 14 -7.77 -0.36 -34.17
C PRO A 14 -6.51 -1.16 -33.73
N LYS A 15 -5.35 -0.51 -33.70
CA LYS A 15 -4.10 -1.09 -33.21
C LYS A 15 -3.73 -0.43 -31.90
N VAL A 16 -3.36 -1.26 -30.90
CA VAL A 16 -2.84 -0.78 -29.62
C VAL A 16 -1.31 -0.74 -29.71
N ASN A 17 -0.72 0.36 -29.25
CA ASN A 17 0.73 0.43 -29.06
C ASN A 17 1.06 -0.23 -27.71
N THR A 18 1.37 -1.51 -27.74
CA THR A 18 1.60 -2.32 -26.55
C THR A 18 2.72 -1.77 -25.67
N ILE A 19 3.77 -1.20 -26.24
CA ILE A 19 4.91 -0.67 -25.48
C ILE A 19 4.46 0.55 -24.67
N TRP A 20 3.67 1.41 -25.31
CA TRP A 20 3.15 2.63 -24.66
C TRP A 20 2.21 2.25 -23.51
N GLU A 21 1.31 1.29 -23.73
CA GLU A 21 0.42 0.78 -22.68
C GLU A 21 1.19 0.17 -21.50
N ILE A 22 2.22 -0.64 -21.77
CA ILE A 22 3.08 -1.22 -20.73
C ILE A 22 3.76 -0.13 -19.91
N LYS A 23 4.26 0.92 -20.58
CA LYS A 23 4.92 2.04 -19.92
C LYS A 23 3.93 2.79 -19.01
N GLU A 24 2.75 3.15 -19.51
CA GLU A 24 1.72 3.84 -18.72
C GLU A 24 1.34 3.01 -17.48
N ILE A 25 1.11 1.70 -17.64
CA ILE A 25 0.79 0.82 -16.51
C ILE A 25 1.95 0.74 -15.51
N ALA A 26 3.20 0.69 -15.98
CA ALA A 26 4.36 0.70 -15.10
C ALA A 26 4.50 2.03 -14.35
N ASP A 27 4.20 3.15 -15.00
CA ASP A 27 4.26 4.49 -14.42
C ASP A 27 3.11 4.76 -13.43
N ASP A 28 1.97 4.07 -13.54
CA ASP A 28 0.86 4.13 -12.58
C ASP A 28 1.24 3.65 -11.16
N PHE A 29 2.28 2.82 -11.04
CA PHE A 29 2.81 2.40 -9.74
C PHE A 29 3.62 3.53 -9.11
N MET A 30 2.95 4.39 -8.32
CA MET A 30 3.55 5.57 -7.72
C MET A 30 4.40 5.27 -6.49
N ASN A 31 4.03 4.23 -5.72
CA ASN A 31 4.77 3.85 -4.52
C ASN A 31 5.80 2.75 -4.85
N PRO A 32 7.11 2.99 -4.65
CA PRO A 32 8.13 1.99 -4.96
C PRO A 32 7.99 0.68 -4.17
N LEU A 33 7.31 0.71 -3.03
CA LEU A 33 7.06 -0.50 -2.22
C LEU A 33 5.97 -1.41 -2.78
N GLU A 34 5.21 -0.97 -3.79
CA GLU A 34 4.20 -1.81 -4.46
C GLU A 34 4.79 -3.06 -5.09
N ILE A 35 6.08 -3.05 -5.36
CA ILE A 35 6.84 -4.22 -5.81
C ILE A 35 6.71 -5.41 -4.84
N PHE A 36 6.69 -5.16 -3.53
CA PHE A 36 6.48 -6.20 -2.53
C PHE A 36 5.04 -6.69 -2.50
N ARG A 37 4.06 -5.80 -2.71
CA ARG A 37 2.65 -6.19 -2.80
C ARG A 37 2.43 -7.17 -3.95
N GLU A 38 2.96 -6.87 -5.12
CA GLU A 38 2.80 -7.72 -6.29
C GLU A 38 3.54 -9.05 -6.14
N ALA A 39 4.78 -9.04 -5.65
CA ALA A 39 5.53 -10.27 -5.43
C ALA A 39 4.87 -11.19 -4.39
N ILE A 40 4.45 -10.63 -3.26
CA ILE A 40 3.76 -11.37 -2.20
C ILE A 40 2.43 -11.94 -2.71
N SER A 41 1.64 -11.16 -3.45
CA SER A 41 0.39 -11.64 -4.04
C SER A 41 0.61 -12.81 -4.99
N ASN A 42 1.64 -12.75 -5.82
CA ASN A 42 1.99 -13.84 -6.74
C ASN A 42 2.47 -15.09 -5.99
N ALA A 43 3.25 -14.93 -4.92
CA ALA A 43 3.69 -16.04 -4.07
C ALA A 43 2.50 -16.73 -3.37
N TYR A 44 1.54 -15.96 -2.82
CA TYR A 44 0.33 -16.51 -2.23
C TYR A 44 -0.52 -17.26 -3.26
N ASP A 45 -0.66 -16.73 -4.47
CA ASP A 45 -1.38 -17.39 -5.58
C ASP A 45 -0.66 -18.67 -6.06
N ALA A 46 0.67 -18.74 -5.88
CA ALA A 46 1.46 -19.93 -6.10
C ALA A 46 1.41 -20.94 -4.94
N GLY A 47 0.68 -20.63 -3.85
CA GLY A 47 0.55 -21.48 -2.68
C GLY A 47 1.78 -21.49 -1.77
N ALA A 48 2.63 -20.48 -1.84
CA ALA A 48 3.81 -20.34 -1.00
C ALA A 48 3.45 -20.23 0.49
N LYS A 49 4.27 -20.81 1.33
CA LYS A 49 4.19 -20.69 2.79
C LYS A 49 5.32 -19.86 3.37
N GLU A 50 6.44 -19.85 2.69
CA GLU A 50 7.61 -19.07 3.05
C GLU A 50 8.01 -18.16 1.89
N ILE A 51 8.21 -16.86 2.20
CA ILE A 51 8.74 -15.87 1.25
C ILE A 51 9.98 -15.28 1.89
N ASP A 52 11.09 -15.23 1.15
CA ASP A 52 12.34 -14.60 1.57
C ASP A 52 12.53 -13.29 0.77
N ILE A 53 12.71 -12.18 1.47
CA ILE A 53 12.93 -10.86 0.89
C ILE A 53 14.27 -10.33 1.37
N GLN A 54 15.17 -10.08 0.44
CA GLN A 54 16.48 -9.51 0.70
C GLN A 54 16.67 -8.22 -0.10
N VAL A 55 17.15 -7.18 0.58
CA VAL A 55 17.45 -5.89 -0.04
C VAL A 55 18.87 -5.49 0.35
N TYR A 56 19.72 -5.25 -0.64
CA TYR A 56 21.13 -4.92 -0.39
C TYR A 56 21.71 -4.08 -1.54
N ILE A 57 22.86 -3.45 -1.29
CA ILE A 57 23.65 -2.77 -2.33
C ILE A 57 24.62 -3.76 -2.94
N ASN A 58 24.50 -4.00 -4.24
CA ASN A 58 25.45 -4.82 -4.97
C ASN A 58 26.66 -3.95 -5.38
N LYS A 59 27.81 -4.18 -4.75
CA LYS A 59 29.06 -3.43 -4.97
C LYS A 59 29.93 -4.01 -6.09
N ASN A 60 29.53 -5.11 -6.70
CA ASN A 60 30.37 -5.83 -7.67
C ASN A 60 30.18 -5.35 -9.11
N ASN A 61 29.29 -4.41 -9.38
CA ASN A 61 29.01 -3.85 -10.69
C ASN A 61 29.65 -2.46 -10.82
N GLU A 62 29.84 -1.98 -12.06
CA GLU A 62 30.37 -0.63 -12.37
C GLU A 62 29.62 0.52 -11.67
N TYR A 63 28.44 0.22 -11.13
CA TYR A 63 27.60 1.15 -10.36
C TYR A 63 27.01 0.41 -9.16
N ASP A 64 27.09 1.00 -7.98
CA ASP A 64 26.38 0.53 -6.80
C ASP A 64 24.88 0.55 -7.08
N ASN A 65 24.27 -0.62 -7.20
CA ASN A 65 22.84 -0.75 -7.48
C ASN A 65 22.11 -1.35 -6.29
N LEU A 66 20.96 -0.75 -5.94
CA LEU A 66 20.02 -1.39 -5.05
C LEU A 66 19.54 -2.69 -5.71
N THR A 67 19.73 -3.79 -5.02
CA THR A 67 19.28 -5.12 -5.42
C THR A 67 18.16 -5.56 -4.50
N ILE A 68 17.05 -5.99 -5.09
CA ILE A 68 15.91 -6.56 -4.40
C ILE A 68 15.78 -8.01 -4.87
N LYS A 69 15.87 -8.94 -3.95
CA LYS A 69 15.72 -10.37 -4.21
C LYS A 69 14.52 -10.87 -3.43
N ILE A 70 13.58 -11.51 -4.13
CA ILE A 70 12.38 -12.08 -3.54
C ILE A 70 12.28 -13.53 -4.01
N SER A 71 12.20 -14.47 -3.08
CA SER A 71 12.02 -15.88 -3.38
C SER A 71 10.86 -16.46 -2.58
N ASP A 72 10.16 -17.43 -3.17
CA ASP A 72 9.05 -18.14 -2.58
C ASP A 72 9.21 -19.66 -2.76
N ASP A 73 8.57 -20.42 -1.89
CA ASP A 73 8.51 -21.88 -1.92
C ASP A 73 7.22 -22.41 -2.59
N GLY A 74 6.58 -21.63 -3.44
CA GLY A 74 5.36 -21.98 -4.14
C GLY A 74 5.57 -23.03 -5.24
N LYS A 75 4.54 -23.27 -6.06
CA LYS A 75 4.56 -24.28 -7.13
C LYS A 75 5.48 -23.97 -8.31
N GLY A 76 6.08 -22.77 -8.34
CA GLY A 76 6.87 -22.31 -9.47
C GLY A 76 6.04 -22.04 -10.74
N MET A 77 6.70 -21.78 -11.86
CA MET A 77 6.07 -21.48 -13.14
C MET A 77 6.40 -22.54 -14.21
N THR A 78 5.41 -22.92 -14.99
CA THR A 78 5.57 -23.64 -16.26
C THR A 78 6.15 -22.69 -17.31
N GLU A 79 6.56 -23.25 -18.47
CA GLU A 79 7.03 -22.41 -19.58
C GLU A 79 5.98 -21.39 -20.04
N GLU A 80 4.72 -21.78 -20.10
CA GLU A 80 3.61 -20.90 -20.48
C GLU A 80 3.38 -19.79 -19.45
N GLN A 81 3.39 -20.14 -18.16
CA GLN A 81 3.25 -19.16 -17.07
C GLN A 81 4.44 -18.17 -17.04
N LEU A 82 5.66 -18.64 -17.32
CA LEU A 82 6.81 -17.76 -17.44
C LEU A 82 6.72 -16.82 -18.67
N ARG A 83 6.16 -17.30 -19.79
CA ARG A 83 5.82 -16.42 -20.93
C ARG A 83 4.79 -15.37 -20.55
N ASN A 84 3.76 -15.77 -19.81
CA ASN A 84 2.72 -14.88 -19.35
C ASN A 84 3.21 -13.85 -18.32
N PHE A 85 4.23 -14.20 -17.52
CA PHE A 85 4.92 -13.26 -16.61
C PHE A 85 5.48 -12.04 -17.35
N TRP A 86 5.99 -12.24 -18.59
CA TRP A 86 6.56 -11.18 -19.40
C TRP A 86 5.53 -10.46 -20.29
N ASN A 87 4.33 -10.98 -20.41
CA ASN A 87 3.29 -10.44 -21.29
C ASN A 87 2.29 -9.59 -20.52
N LEU A 88 1.86 -8.48 -21.14
CA LEU A 88 0.81 -7.63 -20.59
C LEU A 88 -0.57 -8.30 -20.67
N GLY A 89 -1.29 -8.29 -19.56
CA GLY A 89 -2.71 -8.66 -19.53
C GLY A 89 -2.97 -10.16 -19.70
N TYR A 90 -1.97 -10.99 -19.73
CA TYR A 90 -2.11 -12.44 -19.70
C TYR A 90 -2.18 -12.93 -18.25
N SER A 91 -3.38 -13.30 -17.83
CA SER A 91 -3.60 -13.96 -16.55
C SER A 91 -4.51 -15.16 -16.79
N GLU A 92 -4.05 -16.35 -16.45
CA GLU A 92 -4.86 -17.56 -16.43
C GLU A 92 -6.05 -17.44 -15.47
N LYS A 93 -5.97 -16.48 -14.58
CA LYS A 93 -6.89 -16.19 -13.48
C LYS A 93 -8.19 -15.47 -13.91
N ARG A 94 -8.32 -15.07 -15.19
CA ARG A 94 -9.51 -14.34 -15.68
C ARG A 94 -10.80 -15.16 -15.65
N ASN A 95 -10.68 -16.49 -15.64
CA ASN A 95 -11.82 -17.41 -15.72
C ASN A 95 -12.11 -18.09 -14.37
N GLU A 96 -11.29 -17.88 -13.34
CA GLU A 96 -11.49 -18.43 -12.01
C GLU A 96 -12.21 -17.42 -11.13
N GLU A 97 -13.39 -17.80 -10.65
CA GLU A 97 -14.26 -16.95 -9.87
C GLU A 97 -13.59 -16.52 -8.55
N TRP A 98 -13.28 -15.22 -8.39
CA TRP A 98 -13.10 -14.46 -7.14
C TRP A 98 -12.02 -14.94 -6.14
N GLU A 99 -11.33 -16.07 -6.35
CA GLU A 99 -10.45 -16.70 -5.36
C GLU A 99 -8.98 -16.25 -5.44
N LEU A 100 -8.53 -15.74 -6.58
CA LEU A 100 -7.12 -15.37 -6.78
C LEU A 100 -6.88 -13.86 -6.64
N ILE A 101 -5.78 -13.51 -5.94
CA ILE A 101 -5.42 -12.12 -5.64
C ILE A 101 -5.03 -11.36 -6.90
N GLY A 102 -4.37 -12.01 -7.85
CA GLY A 102 -3.79 -11.41 -9.06
C GLY A 102 -4.58 -11.62 -10.36
N SER A 103 -5.81 -11.08 -10.54
CA SER A 103 -6.69 -11.42 -11.67
C SER A 103 -6.41 -10.71 -13.02
N LYS A 104 -5.63 -9.61 -13.08
CA LYS A 104 -5.54 -8.78 -14.30
C LYS A 104 -4.26 -8.93 -15.13
N GLY A 105 -3.22 -9.60 -14.65
CA GLY A 105 -1.98 -9.82 -15.37
C GLY A 105 -1.17 -8.54 -15.66
N HIS A 106 -1.32 -7.49 -14.83
CA HIS A 106 -0.62 -6.21 -14.98
C HIS A 106 0.47 -6.00 -13.91
N GLY A 107 0.43 -6.77 -12.83
CA GLY A 107 1.27 -6.54 -11.65
C GLY A 107 2.77 -6.66 -11.95
N THR A 108 3.16 -7.61 -12.79
CA THR A 108 4.56 -7.84 -13.13
C THR A 108 5.21 -6.70 -13.92
N THR A 109 4.41 -5.78 -14.50
CA THR A 109 4.93 -4.62 -15.22
C THR A 109 5.73 -3.67 -14.32
N ILE A 110 5.49 -3.68 -12.99
CA ILE A 110 6.27 -2.88 -12.03
C ILE A 110 7.75 -3.25 -12.05
N TYR A 111 8.10 -4.52 -12.32
CA TYR A 111 9.49 -4.98 -12.38
C TYR A 111 10.24 -4.35 -13.55
N LEU A 112 9.56 -3.96 -14.63
CA LEU A 112 10.16 -3.35 -15.82
C LEU A 112 10.76 -1.96 -15.55
N LYS A 113 10.53 -1.38 -14.38
CA LYS A 113 11.23 -0.16 -13.91
C LYS A 113 12.71 -0.42 -13.62
N SER A 114 13.13 -1.67 -13.46
CA SER A 114 14.50 -2.07 -13.14
C SER A 114 15.45 -1.95 -14.33
N LYS A 115 16.76 -1.88 -14.05
CA LYS A 115 17.81 -2.01 -15.07
C LYS A 115 18.10 -3.48 -15.42
N TYR A 116 17.90 -4.37 -14.43
CA TYR A 116 18.12 -5.81 -14.59
C TYR A 116 17.02 -6.58 -13.87
N ILE A 117 16.51 -7.61 -14.52
CA ILE A 117 15.54 -8.54 -13.98
C ILE A 117 16.03 -9.95 -14.28
N GLN A 118 16.14 -10.78 -13.24
CA GLN A 118 16.34 -12.21 -13.36
C GLN A 118 15.20 -12.94 -12.66
N VAL A 119 14.63 -13.92 -13.34
CA VAL A 119 13.61 -14.82 -12.81
C VAL A 119 14.15 -16.23 -12.91
N LYS A 120 14.26 -16.92 -11.79
CA LYS A 120 14.51 -18.37 -11.71
C LYS A 120 13.29 -19.02 -11.15
N THR A 121 12.79 -20.06 -11.80
CA THR A 121 11.61 -20.77 -11.35
C THR A 121 11.76 -22.26 -11.56
N THR A 122 11.30 -23.03 -10.60
CA THR A 122 11.27 -24.49 -10.64
C THR A 122 9.87 -24.96 -10.32
N SER A 123 9.25 -25.65 -11.26
CA SER A 123 7.97 -26.35 -11.10
C SER A 123 8.19 -27.86 -10.92
N GLU A 124 7.12 -28.63 -10.79
CA GLU A 124 7.23 -30.09 -10.71
C GLU A 124 7.96 -30.69 -11.92
N ASN A 125 7.78 -30.15 -13.11
CA ASN A 125 8.28 -30.74 -14.35
C ASN A 125 9.50 -30.02 -14.92
N ASP A 126 9.60 -28.71 -14.74
CA ASP A 126 10.55 -27.87 -15.47
C ASP A 126 11.23 -26.87 -14.54
N ALA A 127 12.41 -26.40 -14.96
CA ALA A 127 13.06 -25.25 -14.35
C ALA A 127 13.63 -24.31 -15.43
N PHE A 128 13.48 -23.01 -15.20
CA PHE A 128 13.86 -21.96 -16.13
C PHE A 128 14.62 -20.82 -15.43
N GLU A 129 15.52 -20.23 -16.17
CA GLU A 129 16.09 -18.92 -15.89
C GLU A 129 15.75 -17.97 -17.04
N SER A 130 15.21 -16.81 -16.70
CA SER A 130 14.88 -15.76 -17.66
C SER A 130 15.50 -14.44 -17.22
N ILE A 131 16.23 -13.77 -18.12
CA ILE A 131 16.96 -12.53 -17.84
C ILE A 131 16.53 -11.45 -18.82
N CYS A 132 16.18 -10.29 -18.30
CA CYS A 132 15.91 -9.09 -19.07
C CYS A 132 16.85 -7.95 -18.65
N ILE A 133 17.60 -7.43 -19.64
CA ILE A 133 18.59 -6.37 -19.42
C ILE A 133 18.03 -5.05 -19.92
N ASN A 134 18.12 -4.01 -19.09
CA ASN A 134 17.68 -2.64 -19.36
C ASN A 134 16.23 -2.49 -19.84
N PRO A 135 15.23 -3.22 -19.28
CA PRO A 135 13.84 -3.02 -19.70
C PRO A 135 13.35 -1.59 -19.47
N SER A 136 13.73 -0.94 -18.38
CA SER A 136 13.36 0.44 -18.11
C SER A 136 13.84 1.42 -19.18
N GLN A 137 15.04 1.23 -19.71
CA GLN A 137 15.57 2.06 -20.78
C GLN A 137 14.87 1.77 -22.12
N SER A 138 14.57 0.49 -22.40
CA SER A 138 13.82 0.10 -23.59
C SER A 138 12.43 0.79 -23.61
N LEU A 139 11.71 0.76 -22.50
CA LEU A 139 10.40 1.43 -22.38
C LEU A 139 10.51 2.95 -22.56
N ARG A 140 11.54 3.61 -21.97
CA ARG A 140 11.76 5.05 -22.16
C ARG A 140 12.00 5.41 -23.63
N ASN A 141 12.67 4.53 -24.37
CA ASN A 141 12.96 4.71 -25.79
C ASN A 141 11.84 4.23 -26.71
N ASN A 142 10.68 3.84 -26.17
CA ASN A 142 9.58 3.21 -26.90
C ASN A 142 10.03 1.98 -27.71
N GLN A 143 10.92 1.17 -27.15
CA GLN A 143 11.45 -0.06 -27.73
C GLN A 143 10.98 -1.27 -26.94
N ASN A 144 10.85 -2.40 -27.63
CA ASN A 144 10.55 -3.67 -26.97
C ASN A 144 11.71 -4.10 -26.08
N TYR A 145 11.36 -4.61 -24.88
CA TYR A 145 12.29 -5.37 -24.06
C TYR A 145 12.27 -6.84 -24.50
N SER A 146 13.40 -7.53 -24.34
CA SER A 146 13.56 -8.91 -24.83
C SER A 146 14.18 -9.79 -23.77
N PRO A 147 13.36 -10.48 -22.94
CA PRO A 147 13.88 -11.44 -21.99
C PRO A 147 14.48 -12.66 -22.70
N LYS A 148 15.64 -13.09 -22.22
CA LYS A 148 16.32 -14.31 -22.69
C LYS A 148 16.06 -15.43 -21.68
N THR A 149 15.40 -16.48 -22.14
CA THR A 149 15.00 -17.62 -21.32
C THR A 149 15.75 -18.88 -21.72
N LYS A 150 16.20 -19.65 -20.74
CA LYS A 150 16.81 -20.96 -20.94
C LYS A 150 16.26 -21.95 -19.91
N ARG A 151 16.21 -23.25 -20.27
CA ARG A 151 16.00 -24.32 -19.29
C ARG A 151 17.27 -24.49 -18.46
N ILE A 152 17.10 -24.77 -17.18
CA ILE A 152 18.19 -25.05 -16.23
C ILE A 152 17.92 -26.39 -15.53
N GLU A 153 18.91 -26.89 -14.79
CA GLU A 153 18.69 -28.03 -13.90
C GLU A 153 17.67 -27.70 -12.83
N LYS A 154 16.81 -28.64 -12.53
CA LYS A 154 15.79 -28.48 -11.47
C LYS A 154 16.46 -28.37 -10.10
N TYR A 155 15.99 -27.42 -9.32
CA TYR A 155 16.29 -27.39 -7.90
C TYR A 155 15.48 -28.48 -7.18
N GLU A 156 15.94 -28.86 -5.98
CA GLU A 156 15.25 -29.88 -5.16
C GLU A 156 13.83 -29.44 -4.76
N LYS A 157 13.63 -28.15 -4.61
CA LYS A 157 12.34 -27.55 -4.22
C LYS A 157 11.75 -26.73 -5.36
N THR A 158 10.43 -26.73 -5.45
CA THR A 158 9.68 -25.82 -6.31
C THR A 158 9.72 -24.40 -5.73
N GLY A 159 9.47 -23.41 -6.56
CA GLY A 159 9.40 -22.01 -6.15
C GLY A 159 9.85 -21.05 -7.24
N THR A 160 9.80 -19.77 -6.91
CA THR A 160 10.27 -18.71 -7.82
C THR A 160 11.19 -17.75 -7.08
N GLU A 161 12.29 -17.36 -7.73
CA GLU A 161 13.22 -16.34 -7.28
C GLU A 161 13.26 -15.22 -8.30
N ILE A 162 13.00 -13.99 -7.87
CA ILE A 162 13.08 -12.78 -8.69
C ILE A 162 14.18 -11.89 -8.12
N THR A 163 15.16 -11.54 -8.96
CA THR A 163 16.20 -10.57 -8.61
C THR A 163 16.07 -9.35 -9.50
N LEU A 164 16.03 -8.19 -8.88
CA LEU A 164 15.88 -6.89 -9.51
C LEU A 164 17.04 -5.99 -9.13
N GLU A 165 17.71 -5.38 -10.12
CA GLU A 165 18.78 -4.41 -9.87
C GLU A 165 18.42 -3.07 -10.51
N GLY A 166 18.74 -1.98 -9.81
CA GLY A 166 18.51 -0.63 -10.29
C GLY A 166 17.03 -0.30 -10.52
N TYR A 167 16.15 -0.87 -9.71
CA TYR A 167 14.73 -0.53 -9.68
C TYR A 167 14.51 0.92 -9.25
N VAL A 168 15.26 1.38 -8.27
CA VAL A 168 15.36 2.77 -7.84
C VAL A 168 16.72 3.31 -8.31
N GLN A 169 16.71 4.45 -8.98
CA GLN A 169 17.92 5.01 -9.62
C GLN A 169 18.57 6.11 -8.78
N ASP A 170 17.83 6.76 -7.89
CA ASP A 170 18.34 7.78 -6.98
C ASP A 170 18.64 7.15 -5.62
N GLU A 171 19.89 7.22 -5.18
CA GLU A 171 20.31 6.71 -3.87
C GLU A 171 19.57 7.39 -2.71
N SER A 172 19.08 8.62 -2.90
CA SER A 172 18.25 9.29 -1.91
C SER A 172 16.95 8.52 -1.60
N ASP A 173 16.51 7.66 -2.52
CA ASP A 173 15.31 6.85 -2.38
C ASP A 173 15.58 5.47 -1.73
N TYR A 174 16.84 5.09 -1.47
CA TYR A 174 17.16 3.84 -0.75
C TYR A 174 16.61 3.81 0.67
N LYS A 175 16.34 4.98 1.27
CA LYS A 175 15.64 5.11 2.55
C LYS A 175 14.25 4.45 2.57
N TYR A 176 13.60 4.29 1.40
CA TYR A 176 12.30 3.62 1.28
C TYR A 176 12.40 2.11 1.50
N PHE A 177 13.59 1.55 1.31
CA PHE A 177 13.86 0.13 1.38
C PHE A 177 14.50 -0.31 2.69
N GLN A 178 14.48 0.53 3.73
CA GLN A 178 14.89 0.13 5.06
C GLN A 178 13.94 -0.94 5.61
N GLN A 179 14.48 -1.86 6.40
CA GLN A 179 13.76 -3.05 6.89
C GLN A 179 12.44 -2.73 7.58
N ASN A 180 12.45 -1.76 8.48
CA ASN A 180 11.26 -1.30 9.19
C ASN A 180 10.20 -0.69 8.27
N VAL A 181 10.60 -0.02 7.18
CA VAL A 181 9.69 0.57 6.19
C VAL A 181 9.05 -0.51 5.34
N ILE A 182 9.84 -1.49 4.89
CA ILE A 182 9.34 -2.65 4.12
C ILE A 182 8.39 -3.47 4.99
N LYS A 183 8.79 -3.81 6.22
CA LYS A 183 7.94 -4.54 7.17
C LYS A 183 6.60 -3.85 7.38
N ASP A 184 6.63 -2.55 7.61
CA ASP A 184 5.43 -1.76 7.81
C ASP A 184 4.50 -1.81 6.59
N TYR A 185 5.08 -1.67 5.38
CA TYR A 185 4.33 -1.79 4.14
C TYR A 185 3.71 -3.17 3.97
N ILE A 186 4.47 -4.24 4.24
CA ILE A 186 3.99 -5.63 4.20
C ILE A 186 2.77 -5.80 5.10
N MET A 187 2.85 -5.31 6.33
CA MET A 187 1.80 -5.47 7.34
C MET A 187 0.54 -4.65 7.04
N TRP A 188 0.65 -3.58 6.25
CA TRP A 188 -0.51 -2.72 5.94
C TRP A 188 -1.13 -2.97 4.58
N PHE A 189 -0.32 -3.27 3.54
CA PHE A 189 -0.77 -3.15 2.16
C PHE A 189 -0.53 -4.40 1.31
N THR A 190 -0.28 -5.54 1.95
CA THR A 190 -0.13 -6.82 1.27
C THR A 190 -1.05 -7.88 1.86
N LYS A 191 -1.23 -8.97 1.12
CA LYS A 191 -1.97 -10.14 1.61
C LYS A 191 -1.42 -10.70 2.92
N HIS A 192 -0.11 -10.59 3.14
CA HIS A 192 0.53 -11.09 4.36
C HIS A 192 0.05 -10.35 5.63
N GLY A 193 -0.28 -9.06 5.50
CA GLY A 193 -0.86 -8.24 6.55
C GLY A 193 -2.39 -8.20 6.56
N SER A 194 -3.07 -9.18 6.00
CA SER A 194 -4.53 -9.21 5.98
C SER A 194 -5.16 -9.42 7.36
N PHE A 195 -6.38 -8.93 7.55
CA PHE A 195 -7.08 -9.05 8.83
C PHE A 195 -7.91 -10.36 8.98
N GLU A 196 -7.64 -11.37 8.18
CA GLU A 196 -8.37 -12.65 8.19
C GLU A 196 -8.41 -13.31 9.55
N LYS A 197 -7.31 -13.25 10.31
CA LYS A 197 -7.24 -13.80 11.69
C LYS A 197 -8.29 -13.19 12.62
N GLU A 198 -8.62 -11.91 12.43
CA GLU A 198 -9.58 -11.19 13.27
C GLU A 198 -11.01 -11.72 13.12
N ILE A 199 -11.31 -12.37 12.01
CA ILE A 199 -12.61 -12.94 11.70
C ILE A 199 -12.58 -14.49 11.71
N GLY A 200 -11.54 -15.07 12.29
CA GLY A 200 -11.42 -16.52 12.47
C GLY A 200 -11.01 -17.30 11.23
N LYS A 201 -10.50 -16.64 10.18
CA LYS A 201 -9.96 -17.28 8.98
C LYS A 201 -8.45 -17.53 9.17
N ASN A 202 -8.05 -18.78 9.24
CA ASN A 202 -6.67 -19.17 9.58
C ASN A 202 -5.96 -19.94 8.43
N ASN A 203 -6.40 -19.80 7.19
CA ASN A 203 -5.86 -20.54 6.04
C ASN A 203 -4.35 -20.30 5.82
N TYR A 204 -3.85 -19.14 6.24
CA TYR A 204 -2.47 -18.70 6.05
C TYR A 204 -1.74 -18.46 7.38
N ALA A 205 -2.26 -19.03 8.50
CA ALA A 205 -1.73 -18.74 9.84
C ALA A 205 -0.24 -19.09 10.01
N ASP A 206 0.23 -20.10 9.29
CA ASP A 206 1.62 -20.60 9.34
C ASP A 206 2.53 -19.95 8.28
N ASN A 207 2.00 -19.07 7.43
CA ASN A 207 2.80 -18.39 6.43
C ASN A 207 3.72 -17.36 7.08
N ILE A 208 4.97 -17.32 6.61
CA ILE A 208 5.98 -16.40 7.11
C ILE A 208 6.68 -15.66 5.97
N ILE A 209 7.13 -14.45 6.28
CA ILE A 209 8.07 -13.72 5.44
C ILE A 209 9.37 -13.53 6.23
N LYS A 210 10.50 -13.95 5.64
CA LYS A 210 11.84 -13.62 6.10
C LYS A 210 12.26 -12.33 5.41
N LEU A 211 12.59 -11.32 6.19
CA LEU A 211 12.98 -10.01 5.67
C LEU A 211 14.37 -9.66 6.17
N LYS A 212 15.26 -9.34 5.24
CA LYS A 212 16.57 -8.77 5.52
C LYS A 212 16.85 -7.61 4.59
N ALA A 213 17.07 -6.43 5.14
CA ALA A 213 17.41 -5.26 4.36
C ALA A 213 18.71 -4.62 4.86
N PHE A 214 19.64 -4.40 3.94
CA PHE A 214 20.98 -3.86 4.19
C PHE A 214 21.76 -4.68 5.25
N ASP A 215 22.33 -3.99 6.22
CA ASP A 215 23.15 -4.62 7.27
C ASP A 215 22.33 -5.07 8.50
N GLU A 216 20.99 -5.00 8.42
CA GLU A 216 20.11 -5.45 9.49
C GLU A 216 20.10 -6.99 9.62
N SER A 217 19.75 -7.47 10.80
CA SER A 217 19.52 -8.89 11.02
C SER A 217 18.23 -9.33 10.36
N GLU A 218 18.17 -10.59 9.89
CA GLU A 218 16.95 -11.19 9.36
C GLU A 218 15.83 -11.17 10.40
N GLU A 219 14.66 -10.73 9.97
CA GLU A 219 13.45 -10.70 10.78
C GLU A 219 12.38 -11.61 10.17
N ILE A 220 11.67 -12.37 11.01
CA ILE A 220 10.54 -13.20 10.61
C ILE A 220 9.25 -12.45 10.88
N ILE A 221 8.50 -12.17 9.81
CA ILE A 221 7.18 -11.54 9.86
C ILE A 221 6.12 -12.63 9.80
N GLN A 222 5.27 -12.70 10.81
CA GLN A 222 4.15 -13.64 10.87
C GLN A 222 2.95 -13.10 10.09
N PHE A 223 2.16 -13.99 9.50
CA PHE A 223 0.93 -13.64 8.80
C PHE A 223 -0.09 -12.96 9.71
N GLY A 224 -0.78 -11.99 9.17
CA GLY A 224 -1.94 -11.31 9.75
C GLY A 224 -1.63 -9.91 10.24
N HIS A 225 -2.59 -9.00 10.05
CA HIS A 225 -2.50 -7.64 10.54
C HIS A 225 -2.35 -7.62 12.06
N VAL A 226 -1.49 -6.75 12.56
CA VAL A 226 -1.29 -6.58 13.99
C VAL A 226 -2.10 -5.37 14.44
N PHE A 227 -3.15 -5.62 15.20
CA PHE A 227 -3.92 -4.57 15.85
C PHE A 227 -3.41 -4.33 17.28
N PRO A 228 -3.67 -3.15 17.85
CA PRO A 228 -3.42 -2.92 19.27
C PRO A 228 -4.28 -3.89 20.10
N ALA A 229 -3.72 -4.38 21.21
CA ALA A 229 -4.45 -5.27 22.09
C ALA A 229 -5.71 -4.59 22.66
N GLU A 230 -6.83 -5.30 22.63
CA GLU A 230 -8.08 -4.80 23.24
C GLU A 230 -7.87 -4.53 24.73
N ASN A 231 -8.29 -3.36 25.19
CA ASN A 231 -8.14 -2.92 26.56
C ASN A 231 -9.32 -2.03 26.96
N THR A 232 -10.35 -2.65 27.52
CA THR A 232 -11.61 -2.01 27.92
C THR A 232 -11.77 -1.89 29.43
N ASP A 233 -10.87 -2.49 30.22
CA ASP A 233 -10.90 -2.44 31.68
C ASP A 233 -10.32 -1.13 32.20
N ILE A 234 -11.18 -0.16 32.41
CA ILE A 234 -10.79 1.18 32.80
C ILE A 234 -10.21 1.23 34.22
N GLU A 235 -10.63 0.38 35.12
CA GLU A 235 -10.06 0.42 36.47
C GLU A 235 -8.58 0.00 36.42
N LYS A 236 -8.25 -1.05 35.67
CA LYS A 236 -6.84 -1.39 35.41
C LYS A 236 -6.07 -0.32 34.63
N LEU A 237 -6.77 0.35 33.68
CA LEU A 237 -6.16 1.48 32.97
C LEU A 237 -5.88 2.66 33.89
N LYS A 238 -6.77 2.97 34.86
CA LYS A 238 -6.56 4.01 35.86
C LYS A 238 -5.40 3.67 36.79
N GLU A 239 -5.29 2.40 37.22
CA GLU A 239 -4.14 1.95 38.04
C GLU A 239 -2.81 2.17 37.34
N LYS A 240 -2.74 1.92 36.03
CA LYS A 240 -1.51 2.01 35.22
C LYS A 240 -1.22 3.43 34.72
N TYR A 241 -2.22 4.15 34.29
CA TYR A 241 -2.08 5.43 33.55
C TYR A 241 -2.72 6.62 34.24
N TYR A 242 -3.28 6.46 35.43
CA TYR A 242 -3.91 7.51 36.26
C TYR A 242 -4.96 8.32 35.46
N SER A 243 -4.77 9.63 35.37
CA SER A 243 -5.71 10.55 34.69
C SER A 243 -5.79 10.37 33.17
N CYS A 244 -4.83 9.69 32.57
CA CYS A 244 -4.80 9.43 31.11
C CYS A 244 -5.32 8.03 30.75
N ALA A 245 -6.09 7.39 31.62
CA ALA A 245 -6.58 6.02 31.42
C ALA A 245 -7.38 5.86 30.12
N SER A 246 -8.21 6.83 29.76
CA SER A 246 -9.00 6.84 28.53
C SER A 246 -8.16 6.88 27.26
N ASP A 247 -6.95 7.46 27.31
CA ASP A 247 -6.04 7.52 26.17
C ASP A 247 -5.51 6.13 25.73
N TYR A 248 -5.59 5.16 26.64
CA TYR A 248 -5.13 3.78 26.38
C TYR A 248 -6.27 2.78 26.23
N TYR A 249 -7.50 3.27 26.13
CA TYR A 249 -8.67 2.45 25.84
C TYR A 249 -8.62 1.95 24.40
N VAL A 250 -8.87 0.65 24.22
CA VAL A 250 -8.98 0.02 22.90
C VAL A 250 -10.14 -0.95 22.91
N LYS A 251 -11.08 -0.76 22.00
CA LYS A 251 -12.21 -1.66 21.85
C LYS A 251 -12.36 -2.13 20.42
N ARG A 252 -12.57 -3.44 20.28
CA ARG A 252 -12.71 -4.13 19.01
C ARG A 252 -14.19 -4.40 18.70
N PHE A 253 -14.56 -4.22 17.45
CA PHE A 253 -15.88 -4.57 16.90
C PHE A 253 -15.67 -5.41 15.64
N VAL A 254 -16.40 -6.51 15.54
CA VAL A 254 -16.36 -7.41 14.37
C VAL A 254 -17.78 -7.69 13.93
N LYS A 255 -18.04 -7.58 12.64
CA LYS A 255 -19.32 -7.92 12.02
C LYS A 255 -19.10 -8.58 10.66
N SER A 256 -19.85 -9.63 10.38
CA SER A 256 -19.89 -10.28 9.07
C SER A 256 -21.33 -10.44 8.65
N GLY A 257 -21.63 -10.31 7.37
CA GLY A 257 -22.97 -10.41 6.84
C GLY A 257 -23.04 -10.38 5.33
N CYS A 258 -24.29 -10.30 4.86
CA CYS A 258 -24.59 -10.02 3.46
C CYS A 258 -25.10 -8.58 3.34
N ILE A 259 -24.77 -7.91 2.23
CA ILE A 259 -25.24 -6.54 1.97
C ILE A 259 -26.75 -6.58 1.75
N SER A 260 -27.49 -5.69 2.40
CA SER A 260 -28.95 -5.57 2.28
C SER A 260 -29.35 -5.42 0.82
N ASN A 261 -30.37 -6.19 0.41
CA ASN A 261 -30.86 -6.31 -0.98
C ASN A 261 -29.89 -6.95 -1.99
N TYR A 262 -28.66 -7.32 -1.59
CA TYR A 262 -27.64 -7.94 -2.43
C TYR A 262 -27.02 -9.18 -1.76
N PRO A 263 -27.77 -10.26 -1.53
CA PRO A 263 -27.35 -11.42 -0.71
C PRO A 263 -26.12 -12.16 -1.25
N ASN A 264 -25.79 -11.96 -2.53
CA ASN A 264 -24.59 -12.54 -3.15
C ASN A 264 -23.31 -11.75 -2.78
N TYR A 265 -23.45 -10.55 -2.23
CA TYR A 265 -22.33 -9.74 -1.77
C TYR A 265 -22.20 -9.87 -0.25
N LYS A 266 -21.11 -10.50 0.16
CA LYS A 266 -20.79 -10.72 1.57
C LYS A 266 -19.73 -9.71 2.01
N TYR A 267 -19.85 -9.26 3.26
CA TYR A 267 -18.82 -8.43 3.86
C TYR A 267 -18.34 -9.01 5.17
N ASP A 268 -17.07 -8.76 5.46
CA ASP A 268 -16.46 -8.95 6.77
C ASP A 268 -15.85 -7.61 7.19
N MET A 269 -16.07 -7.17 8.40
CA MET A 269 -15.48 -5.93 8.91
C MET A 269 -14.89 -6.13 10.31
N VAL A 270 -13.79 -5.41 10.54
CA VAL A 270 -13.18 -5.22 11.85
C VAL A 270 -12.93 -3.74 12.05
N ILE A 271 -13.38 -3.20 13.19
CA ILE A 271 -13.19 -1.78 13.52
C ILE A 271 -12.69 -1.71 14.96
N TYR A 272 -11.55 -1.06 15.15
CA TYR A 272 -11.01 -0.72 16.45
C TYR A 272 -11.27 0.74 16.75
N VAL A 273 -11.68 1.03 17.98
CA VAL A 273 -11.72 2.38 18.53
C VAL A 273 -10.54 2.50 19.48
N GLU A 274 -9.64 3.41 19.20
CA GLU A 274 -8.37 3.55 19.91
C GLU A 274 -8.24 4.92 20.54
N GLY A 275 -7.89 4.96 21.81
CA GLY A 275 -7.51 6.19 22.50
C GLY A 275 -6.16 6.72 21.99
N THR A 276 -5.91 8.00 22.25
CA THR A 276 -4.73 8.73 21.72
C THR A 276 -3.40 8.12 22.14
N GLY A 277 -3.30 7.63 23.39
CA GLY A 277 -2.09 6.98 23.90
C GLY A 277 -1.82 5.63 23.24
N ALA A 278 -2.86 4.78 23.14
CA ALA A 278 -2.80 3.49 22.44
C ALA A 278 -2.36 3.66 20.98
N LYS A 279 -2.95 4.65 20.29
CA LYS A 279 -2.60 5.02 18.92
C LYS A 279 -1.13 5.43 18.80
N LYS A 280 -0.60 6.22 19.72
CA LYS A 280 0.82 6.62 19.72
C LYS A 280 1.76 5.44 19.94
N GLU A 281 1.43 4.55 20.89
CA GLU A 281 2.22 3.34 21.15
C GLU A 281 2.22 2.40 19.93
N TYR A 282 1.06 2.14 19.35
CA TYR A 282 0.92 1.29 18.18
C TYR A 282 1.71 1.81 16.98
N ASN A 283 1.79 3.13 16.80
CA ASN A 283 2.51 3.76 15.70
C ASN A 283 3.91 4.27 16.07
N LYS A 284 4.49 3.79 17.17
CA LYS A 284 5.80 4.26 17.65
C LYS A 284 6.89 4.16 16.60
N MET A 285 6.92 3.07 15.85
CA MET A 285 7.90 2.85 14.77
C MET A 285 7.86 3.95 13.71
N ILE A 286 6.66 4.42 13.32
CA ILE A 286 6.52 5.51 12.36
C ILE A 286 6.92 6.84 12.96
N SER A 287 6.55 7.09 14.23
CA SER A 287 6.90 8.33 14.91
C SER A 287 8.41 8.50 15.10
N ASP A 288 9.13 7.39 15.32
CA ASP A 288 10.58 7.38 15.47
C ASP A 288 11.30 7.65 14.14
N ASN A 289 10.66 7.32 13.00
CA ASN A 289 11.17 7.57 11.65
C ASN A 289 10.81 8.95 11.06
N LYS A 290 10.29 9.88 11.86
CA LYS A 290 9.91 11.23 11.38
C LYS A 290 11.03 12.02 10.67
N LYS A 291 12.29 11.72 10.94
CA LYS A 291 13.44 12.34 10.27
C LYS A 291 13.61 11.89 8.82
N ASN A 292 13.08 10.73 8.48
CA ASN A 292 13.09 10.15 7.14
C ASN A 292 11.66 10.14 6.60
N GLN A 293 11.08 11.32 6.33
CA GLN A 293 9.78 11.40 5.65
C GLN A 293 9.92 10.80 4.26
N VAL A 294 9.62 9.50 4.21
CA VAL A 294 9.53 8.76 2.98
C VAL A 294 8.22 9.15 2.32
N VAL A 295 8.26 9.66 1.09
CA VAL A 295 7.04 9.88 0.28
C VAL A 295 6.32 8.54 0.18
N GLY A 296 5.06 8.46 0.64
CA GLY A 296 4.30 7.21 0.72
C GLY A 296 4.53 6.39 1.98
N ALA A 297 5.46 6.77 2.89
CA ALA A 297 5.41 6.27 4.25
C ALA A 297 4.21 6.92 4.94
N TYR A 298 3.34 6.09 5.33
CA TYR A 298 2.04 6.43 5.84
C TYR A 298 2.17 7.29 7.09
N LYS A 299 1.70 8.52 7.00
CA LYS A 299 1.49 9.36 8.18
C LYS A 299 0.50 8.63 9.09
N ILE A 300 0.62 8.80 10.40
CA ILE A 300 -0.34 8.23 11.35
C ILE A 300 -1.78 8.56 10.93
N ALA A 301 -2.03 9.79 10.46
CA ALA A 301 -3.33 10.22 9.94
C ALA A 301 -3.83 9.38 8.74
N ASP A 302 -2.94 8.82 7.95
CA ASP A 302 -3.31 7.99 6.79
C ASP A 302 -3.71 6.56 7.20
N ARG A 303 -3.36 6.12 8.40
CA ARG A 303 -3.71 4.79 8.93
C ARG A 303 -5.07 4.74 9.59
N TYR A 304 -5.57 5.88 10.05
CA TYR A 304 -6.82 5.97 10.77
C TYR A 304 -7.98 6.34 9.86
N GLY A 305 -9.14 5.87 10.25
CA GLY A 305 -10.36 5.87 9.48
C GLY A 305 -10.75 4.47 9.04
N LEU A 306 -11.50 4.38 7.96
CA LEU A 306 -11.97 3.12 7.39
C LEU A 306 -11.36 2.88 6.02
N TYR A 307 -11.02 1.63 5.77
CA TYR A 307 -10.58 1.14 4.48
C TYR A 307 -11.51 0.09 3.91
N LEU A 308 -11.85 0.25 2.64
CA LEU A 308 -12.46 -0.80 1.86
C LEU A 308 -11.34 -1.73 1.36
N CYS A 309 -11.54 -3.03 1.59
CA CYS A 309 -10.57 -4.06 1.36
C CYS A 309 -11.05 -5.04 0.29
N LYS A 310 -10.10 -5.66 -0.39
CA LYS A 310 -10.26 -6.91 -1.12
C LYS A 310 -9.14 -7.84 -0.69
N ASP A 311 -9.40 -9.14 -0.66
CA ASP A 311 -8.46 -10.13 -0.15
C ASP A 311 -7.99 -9.83 1.29
N TYR A 312 -8.84 -9.11 2.05
CA TYR A 312 -8.67 -8.73 3.47
C TYR A 312 -7.51 -7.78 3.75
N PHE A 313 -7.02 -7.05 2.77
CA PHE A 313 -6.07 -5.96 2.97
C PHE A 313 -6.53 -4.66 2.30
N PRO A 314 -6.09 -3.49 2.79
CA PRO A 314 -6.57 -2.18 2.34
C PRO A 314 -6.34 -1.91 0.85
N ILE A 315 -7.39 -1.44 0.18
CA ILE A 315 -7.34 -0.97 -1.20
C ILE A 315 -7.66 0.52 -1.27
N GLN A 316 -8.80 0.94 -0.68
CA GLN A 316 -9.31 2.29 -0.81
C GLN A 316 -9.76 2.83 0.54
N LYS A 317 -9.35 4.06 0.86
CA LYS A 317 -9.83 4.79 2.03
C LYS A 317 -11.25 5.30 1.80
N ILE A 318 -12.12 5.13 2.81
CA ILE A 318 -13.56 5.46 2.73
C ILE A 318 -14.00 6.34 3.90
N ASN A 319 -13.16 7.27 4.32
CA ASN A 319 -13.48 8.16 5.45
C ASN A 319 -14.69 9.05 5.21
N GLU A 320 -15.04 9.32 3.95
CA GLU A 320 -16.24 10.03 3.55
C GLU A 320 -17.55 9.29 3.91
N TRP A 321 -17.46 7.99 4.23
CA TRP A 321 -18.61 7.21 4.72
C TRP A 321 -18.91 7.47 6.20
N ILE A 322 -17.98 8.12 6.92
CA ILE A 322 -18.08 8.39 8.35
C ILE A 322 -18.80 9.73 8.54
N SER A 323 -20.12 9.76 8.34
CA SER A 323 -20.91 10.99 8.41
C SER A 323 -21.27 11.44 9.81
N SER A 324 -21.21 10.55 10.81
CA SER A 324 -21.82 10.78 12.14
C SER A 324 -21.01 10.28 13.33
N PHE A 325 -19.73 9.94 13.16
CA PHE A 325 -18.91 9.47 14.27
C PHE A 325 -18.28 10.66 15.01
N GLY A 326 -18.83 10.99 16.19
CA GLY A 326 -18.37 12.11 17.00
C GLY A 326 -18.92 13.48 16.54
N THR A 327 -18.43 14.57 17.12
CA THR A 327 -18.93 15.93 16.91
C THR A 327 -17.92 16.82 16.14
N GLY A 328 -17.19 16.31 15.20
CA GLY A 328 -16.21 17.09 14.42
C GLY A 328 -15.79 16.43 13.12
N SER A 329 -15.24 17.21 12.21
CA SER A 329 -14.80 16.77 10.87
C SER A 329 -13.68 15.74 10.86
N ASN A 330 -13.01 15.49 11.99
CA ASN A 330 -11.87 14.57 12.12
C ASN A 330 -12.12 13.41 13.11
N SER A 331 -13.38 13.09 13.37
CA SER A 331 -13.76 12.00 14.29
C SER A 331 -13.31 10.60 13.85
N TYR A 332 -12.99 10.41 12.56
CA TYR A 332 -12.43 9.17 12.06
C TYR A 332 -11.03 8.84 12.62
N GLY A 333 -10.34 9.81 13.21
CA GLY A 333 -9.01 9.60 13.76
C GLY A 333 -8.93 8.66 14.97
N LEU A 334 -10.06 8.28 15.56
CA LEU A 334 -10.15 7.23 16.60
C LEU A 334 -10.42 5.85 16.01
N LEU A 335 -10.81 5.77 14.74
CA LEU A 335 -11.20 4.54 14.08
C LEU A 335 -9.99 3.95 13.34
N HIS A 336 -9.79 2.66 13.51
CA HIS A 336 -8.85 1.86 12.75
C HIS A 336 -9.63 0.65 12.24
N GLY A 337 -10.09 0.72 11.00
CA GLY A 337 -11.05 -0.27 10.53
C GLY A 337 -10.92 -0.67 9.07
N PHE A 338 -11.22 -1.95 8.84
CA PHE A 338 -11.18 -2.60 7.55
C PHE A 338 -12.51 -3.27 7.24
N ILE A 339 -13.01 -3.06 6.04
CA ILE A 339 -14.23 -3.67 5.52
C ILE A 339 -13.91 -4.41 4.23
N ASN A 340 -13.98 -5.73 4.21
CA ASN A 340 -13.75 -6.54 3.03
C ASN A 340 -15.07 -6.89 2.34
N CYS A 341 -15.13 -6.72 1.03
CA CYS A 341 -16.16 -7.30 0.17
C CYS A 341 -15.47 -7.96 -1.02
N GLN A 342 -15.41 -9.29 -0.98
CA GLN A 342 -14.63 -10.07 -1.96
C GLN A 342 -15.18 -9.98 -3.37
N GLN A 343 -16.48 -9.72 -3.53
CA GLN A 343 -17.16 -9.65 -4.82
C GLN A 343 -16.96 -8.32 -5.57
N PHE A 344 -16.29 -7.33 -4.96
CA PHE A 344 -16.01 -6.08 -5.65
C PHE A 344 -14.87 -6.23 -6.66
N ASP A 345 -15.06 -5.64 -7.84
CA ASP A 345 -14.02 -5.50 -8.85
C ASP A 345 -13.07 -4.35 -8.50
N LEU A 346 -11.80 -4.51 -8.85
CA LEU A 346 -10.79 -3.44 -8.75
C LEU A 346 -10.63 -2.70 -10.08
N THR A 347 -10.16 -1.46 -10.02
CA THR A 347 -9.65 -0.72 -11.18
C THR A 347 -8.43 -1.43 -11.80
N ALA A 348 -8.02 -1.02 -13.01
CA ALA A 348 -6.92 -1.67 -13.72
C ALA A 348 -5.60 -1.66 -12.92
N ASN A 349 -5.29 -0.55 -12.26
CA ASN A 349 -4.12 -0.38 -11.40
C ASN A 349 -4.31 -0.87 -9.95
N ARG A 350 -5.45 -1.52 -9.65
CA ARG A 350 -5.82 -2.02 -8.31
C ARG A 350 -5.81 -0.97 -7.18
N GLY A 351 -5.75 0.29 -7.53
CA GLY A 351 -5.71 1.39 -6.56
C GLY A 351 -7.07 1.76 -5.97
N SER A 352 -8.17 1.25 -6.53
CA SER A 352 -9.53 1.53 -6.06
C SER A 352 -10.53 0.46 -6.51
N ILE A 353 -11.71 0.49 -5.89
CA ILE A 353 -12.84 -0.35 -6.28
C ILE A 353 -13.48 0.20 -7.57
N SER A 354 -13.85 -0.67 -8.47
CA SER A 354 -14.49 -0.30 -9.74
C SER A 354 -15.91 0.26 -9.54
N VAL A 355 -16.26 1.31 -10.28
CA VAL A 355 -17.56 1.99 -10.19
C VAL A 355 -18.73 1.13 -10.72
N LYS A 356 -18.46 -0.03 -11.31
CA LYS A 356 -19.49 -0.94 -11.82
C LYS A 356 -20.50 -1.39 -10.76
N ASN A 357 -20.10 -1.38 -9.49
CA ASN A 357 -20.90 -1.83 -8.35
C ASN A 357 -21.41 -0.67 -7.49
N ARG A 358 -21.71 0.48 -8.08
CA ARG A 358 -22.07 1.70 -7.33
C ARG A 358 -23.25 1.51 -6.38
N GLU A 359 -24.32 0.86 -6.83
CA GLU A 359 -25.53 0.63 -5.99
C GLU A 359 -25.22 -0.29 -4.81
N VAL A 360 -24.41 -1.34 -5.04
CA VAL A 360 -23.96 -2.26 -3.99
C VAL A 360 -23.04 -1.54 -2.99
N MET A 361 -22.18 -0.64 -3.48
CA MET A 361 -21.32 0.17 -2.62
C MET A 361 -22.13 1.13 -1.73
N GLU A 362 -23.18 1.76 -2.24
CA GLU A 362 -24.05 2.62 -1.42
C GLU A 362 -24.79 1.79 -0.37
N ALA A 363 -25.29 0.60 -0.72
CA ALA A 363 -25.92 -0.29 0.25
C ALA A 363 -24.91 -0.76 1.34
N LEU A 364 -23.67 -1.10 0.97
CA LEU A 364 -22.62 -1.42 1.94
C LEU A 364 -22.30 -0.22 2.85
N LYS A 365 -22.30 0.98 2.29
CA LYS A 365 -22.08 2.21 3.07
C LYS A 365 -23.16 2.41 4.13
N GLU A 366 -24.42 2.13 3.80
CA GLU A 366 -25.52 2.17 4.78
C GLU A 366 -25.29 1.19 5.92
N GLU A 367 -24.92 -0.07 5.62
CA GLU A 367 -24.55 -1.08 6.62
C GLU A 367 -23.39 -0.60 7.54
N VAL A 368 -22.35 -0.02 6.94
CA VAL A 368 -21.22 0.52 7.69
C VAL A 368 -21.64 1.67 8.60
N GLN A 369 -22.51 2.55 8.12
CA GLN A 369 -23.03 3.68 8.90
C GLN A 369 -23.89 3.21 10.07
N GLU A 370 -24.69 2.15 9.92
CA GLU A 370 -25.44 1.54 11.01
C GLU A 370 -24.49 0.97 12.07
N VAL A 371 -23.46 0.24 11.67
CA VAL A 371 -22.43 -0.27 12.59
C VAL A 371 -21.72 0.86 13.33
N LEU A 372 -21.38 1.94 12.66
CA LEU A 372 -20.75 3.10 13.30
C LEU A 372 -21.70 3.75 14.34
N GLN A 373 -23.01 3.78 14.07
CA GLN A 373 -23.98 4.26 15.05
C GLN A 373 -24.09 3.33 16.26
N GLU A 374 -24.04 2.01 16.06
CA GLU A 374 -24.01 1.03 17.14
C GLU A 374 -22.76 1.20 18.00
N ILE A 375 -21.59 1.32 17.38
CA ILE A 375 -20.30 1.58 18.04
C ILE A 375 -20.38 2.88 18.85
N GLN A 376 -20.90 3.93 18.25
CA GLN A 376 -21.06 5.23 18.89
C GLN A 376 -21.98 5.15 20.13
N LYS A 377 -23.12 4.48 20.01
CA LYS A 377 -24.03 4.27 21.14
C LYS A 377 -23.39 3.50 22.29
N ASP A 378 -22.61 2.47 21.95
CA ASP A 378 -21.92 1.64 22.94
C ASP A 378 -20.80 2.41 23.67
N ILE A 379 -20.04 3.22 22.95
CA ILE A 379 -19.00 4.07 23.51
C ILE A 379 -19.58 5.21 24.36
N TYR A 380 -20.66 5.85 23.92
CA TYR A 380 -21.29 6.95 24.68
C TYR A 380 -22.10 6.49 25.89
N LYS A 381 -22.53 5.23 25.93
CA LYS A 381 -23.21 4.67 27.13
C LYS A 381 -22.27 4.47 28.31
N SER A 382 -20.97 4.41 28.06
CA SER A 382 -19.97 4.42 29.13
C SER A 382 -19.49 5.85 29.32
N GLU A 383 -19.46 6.35 30.55
CA GLU A 383 -18.84 7.65 30.91
C GLU A 383 -17.42 7.80 30.35
N LYS A 384 -16.83 6.71 30.06
CA LYS A 384 -15.45 6.46 29.55
C LYS A 384 -15.30 6.68 28.05
N GLY A 385 -16.32 6.43 27.24
CA GLY A 385 -16.29 6.69 25.80
C GLY A 385 -16.32 8.18 25.47
N LEU A 386 -16.99 8.98 26.28
CA LEU A 386 -16.98 10.44 26.19
C LEU A 386 -15.57 11.00 26.43
N ASP A 387 -14.82 10.45 27.38
CA ASP A 387 -13.47 10.90 27.69
C ASP A 387 -12.47 10.60 26.56
N ILE A 388 -12.62 9.44 25.89
CA ILE A 388 -11.78 9.09 24.74
C ILE A 388 -12.02 10.05 23.57
N LEU A 389 -13.28 10.36 23.28
CA LEU A 389 -13.65 11.28 22.23
C LEU A 389 -13.26 12.73 22.55
N ASN A 390 -13.30 13.11 23.82
CA ASN A 390 -12.89 14.44 24.27
C ASN A 390 -11.36 14.62 24.20
N SER A 391 -10.59 13.65 24.67
CA SER A 391 -9.12 13.72 24.60
C SER A 391 -8.62 13.84 23.15
N TYR A 392 -9.25 13.13 22.20
CA TYR A 392 -8.93 13.25 20.79
C TYR A 392 -9.28 14.63 20.20
N LYS A 393 -10.41 15.23 20.61
CA LYS A 393 -10.75 16.59 20.19
C LYS A 393 -9.75 17.62 20.68
N ASP A 394 -9.28 17.48 21.91
CA ASP A 394 -8.30 18.38 22.49
C ASP A 394 -6.94 18.25 21.77
N GLU A 395 -6.55 17.04 21.36
CA GLU A 395 -5.33 16.83 20.57
C GLU A 395 -5.41 17.49 19.19
N ILE A 396 -6.54 17.35 18.48
CA ILE A 396 -6.75 18.01 17.19
C ILE A 396 -6.71 19.51 17.34
N ARG A 397 -7.41 20.04 18.35
CA ARG A 397 -7.44 21.47 18.61
C ARG A 397 -6.06 22.03 18.93
N THR A 398 -5.24 21.29 19.67
CA THR A 398 -3.86 21.67 19.96
C THR A 398 -3.02 21.69 18.69
N LYS A 399 -3.14 20.68 17.81
CA LYS A 399 -2.41 20.65 16.53
C LYS A 399 -2.85 21.76 15.59
N GLU A 400 -4.12 22.04 15.46
CA GLU A 400 -4.63 23.14 14.65
C GLU A 400 -4.12 24.50 15.15
N VAL A 401 -4.00 24.68 16.45
CA VAL A 401 -3.40 25.90 17.04
C VAL A 401 -1.92 25.96 16.73
N GLU A 402 -1.16 24.88 16.88
CA GLU A 402 0.26 24.81 16.56
C GLU A 402 0.56 25.05 15.07
N GLU A 403 -0.23 24.44 14.17
CA GLU A 403 -0.11 24.68 12.73
C GLU A 403 -0.43 26.11 12.34
N ASN A 404 -1.48 26.69 12.93
CA ASN A 404 -1.83 28.09 12.71
C ASN A 404 -0.77 29.07 13.25
N GLU A 405 -0.15 28.77 14.38
CA GLU A 405 0.98 29.55 14.89
C GLU A 405 2.23 29.43 14.02
N PHE A 406 2.52 28.22 13.53
CA PHE A 406 3.64 27.96 12.63
C PHE A 406 3.47 28.74 11.30
N GLU A 407 2.28 28.70 10.70
CA GLU A 407 1.97 29.47 9.50
C GLU A 407 2.03 30.98 9.74
N LYS A 408 1.58 31.47 10.90
CA LYS A 408 1.74 32.88 11.30
C LYS A 408 3.20 33.26 11.45
N ARG A 409 4.05 32.38 12.01
CA ARG A 409 5.51 32.60 12.10
C ARG A 409 6.16 32.63 10.74
N LYS A 410 5.83 31.72 9.83
CA LYS A 410 6.30 31.72 8.43
C LYS A 410 5.95 33.04 7.71
N LYS A 411 4.71 33.47 7.82
CA LYS A 411 4.27 34.74 7.22
C LYS A 411 5.03 35.95 7.78
N ARG A 412 5.31 36.00 9.09
CA ARG A 412 6.10 37.05 9.73
C ARG A 412 7.57 37.04 9.28
N ILE A 413 8.17 35.87 9.12
CA ILE A 413 9.55 35.72 8.61
C ILE A 413 9.60 36.20 7.16
N LYS A 414 8.69 35.78 6.30
CA LYS A 414 8.61 36.17 4.90
C LYS A 414 8.38 37.69 4.74
N GLN A 415 7.56 38.31 5.59
CA GLN A 415 7.39 39.74 5.65
C GLN A 415 8.68 40.47 6.07
N LYS A 416 9.40 39.96 7.09
CA LYS A 416 10.69 40.56 7.51
C LYS A 416 11.75 40.44 6.42
N GLU A 417 11.79 39.37 5.65
CA GLU A 417 12.70 39.24 4.50
C GLU A 417 12.34 40.22 3.38
N ILE A 418 11.06 40.39 3.07
CA ILE A 418 10.59 41.38 2.09
C ILE A 418 10.93 42.78 2.55
N TYR A 419 10.80 43.12 3.84
CA TYR A 419 11.20 44.45 4.38
C TYR A 419 12.71 44.64 4.34
N LYS A 420 13.52 43.64 4.61
CA LYS A 420 14.98 43.70 4.44
C LYS A 420 15.38 43.94 3.00
N HIS A 421 14.80 43.23 2.05
CA HIS A 421 15.05 43.44 0.62
C HIS A 421 14.60 44.82 0.12
N LYS A 422 13.46 45.32 0.57
CA LYS A 422 13.02 46.70 0.23
C LYS A 422 13.96 47.75 0.76
N ASN A 423 14.49 47.57 1.97
CA ASN A 423 15.44 48.56 2.54
C ASN A 423 16.82 48.52 1.85
N VAL A 424 17.24 47.37 1.30
CA VAL A 424 18.48 47.25 0.51
C VAL A 424 18.31 47.88 -0.89
N LEU A 425 17.13 47.79 -1.49
CA LEU A 425 16.83 48.36 -2.81
C LEU A 425 16.59 49.90 -2.78
N LEU A 426 16.45 50.51 -1.60
CA LEU A 426 16.28 51.95 -1.44
C LEU A 426 17.61 52.71 -1.25
N TYR A 427 18.73 51.99 -1.19
CA TYR A 427 20.06 52.58 -1.09
C TYR A 427 20.82 52.42 -2.41
N GLU A 428 20.36 53.11 -3.45
CA GLU A 428 21.22 53.45 -4.59
C GLU A 428 21.94 54.77 -4.28
N PRO A 429 23.28 54.80 -4.29
CA PRO A 429 24.02 56.03 -4.10
C PRO A 429 23.68 56.98 -5.23
N LYS A 430 23.20 58.15 -4.87
CA LYS A 430 22.73 59.18 -5.84
C LYS A 430 23.83 59.85 -6.63
N ASN A 431 25.12 59.65 -6.30
CA ASN A 431 26.26 60.24 -7.05
C ASN A 431 27.54 59.41 -6.83
N GLU A 432 28.41 59.34 -7.85
CA GLU A 432 29.72 58.67 -7.83
C GLU A 432 30.75 59.32 -6.85
N SER A 433 30.36 60.36 -6.12
CA SER A 433 31.20 61.04 -5.12
C SER A 433 31.00 60.53 -3.68
N GLU A 434 30.14 59.53 -3.46
CA GLU A 434 29.92 58.88 -2.15
C GLU A 434 30.49 57.46 -2.08
N LEU A 435 31.35 57.08 -3.04
CA LEU A 435 32.14 55.86 -3.02
C LEU A 435 33.48 56.08 -2.31
#